data_82000e8c34584a8b574b93c578425abb
#
_entry.id   82000e8c34584a8b574b93c578425abb
#
_cell.length_a   1.000
_cell.length_b   1.000
_cell.length_c   1.000
_cell.angle_alpha   90.00
_cell.angle_beta   90.00
_cell.angle_gamma   90.00
#
_symmetry.space_group_name_H-M   'P 1'
#
loop_
_entity.id
_entity.type
_entity.pdbx_description
1 polymer ?
#
loop_
_entity_poly.entity_id
_entity_poly.type
_entity_poly.pdbx_seq_one_letter_code
_entity_poly.pdbx_strand_id
1 'polypeptide(L)'
;MPKKVQPYGSGEDAEYAALTRSGREPATGFVNDLAATMTIREVAAQAVEAVRALSHLTADTGELTDPDEVRDVVSGLAQMGRELPQLCEQLARFLVAQHEDGRLAHGSGRDPDFVLVEVSEALSAAGRAADMMAAALTEAGARAADLNVPSR
;
A
#
# COMPACT_ATOMS: atom_id res chain seq x y z
N MET A 1 -11.44 11.63 67.83
CA MET A 1 -11.72 12.28 66.53
C MET A 1 -10.57 11.97 65.60
N PRO A 2 -10.71 11.10 64.61
CA PRO A 2 -9.64 10.82 63.67
C PRO A 2 -9.68 11.84 62.49
N LYS A 3 -8.52 12.39 62.13
CA LYS A 3 -8.29 13.30 61.03
C LYS A 3 -8.45 12.58 59.68
N LYS A 4 -9.28 13.13 58.83
CA LYS A 4 -9.49 12.69 57.47
C LYS A 4 -8.26 13.08 56.63
N VAL A 5 -7.53 12.08 56.14
CA VAL A 5 -6.45 12.23 55.13
C VAL A 5 -7.15 12.31 53.76
N GLN A 6 -6.95 13.40 53.05
CA GLN A 6 -7.35 13.50 51.63
C GLN A 6 -6.26 12.84 50.77
N PRO A 7 -6.61 12.09 49.71
CA PRO A 7 -5.63 11.57 48.75
C PRO A 7 -5.25 12.67 47.78
N TYR A 8 -3.97 13.01 47.79
CA TYR A 8 -3.26 13.72 46.74
C TYR A 8 -3.02 12.73 45.58
N GLY A 9 -3.34 13.11 44.38
CA GLY A 9 -2.91 12.39 43.21
C GLY A 9 -3.98 12.34 42.13
N SER A 10 -3.74 12.92 41.02
CA SER A 10 -4.27 12.52 39.72
C SER A 10 -4.40 13.72 38.76
N GLY A 11 -3.38 14.52 38.63
CA GLY A 11 -3.28 15.49 37.52
C GLY A 11 -2.30 15.05 36.44
N GLU A 12 -1.25 14.31 36.82
CA GLU A 12 -0.15 13.98 35.89
C GLU A 12 -0.42 12.74 35.04
N ASP A 13 -1.21 11.78 35.57
CA ASP A 13 -1.53 10.56 34.81
C ASP A 13 -2.51 10.79 33.64
N ALA A 14 -3.33 11.84 33.71
CA ALA A 14 -4.24 12.22 32.63
C ALA A 14 -3.54 12.90 31.46
N GLU A 15 -2.48 13.65 31.74
CA GLU A 15 -1.69 14.36 30.74
C GLU A 15 -0.78 13.41 29.97
N TYR A 16 -0.20 12.41 30.64
CA TYR A 16 0.60 11.36 30.01
C TYR A 16 -0.25 10.44 29.10
N ALA A 17 -1.51 10.16 29.47
CA ALA A 17 -2.43 9.38 28.66
C ALA A 17 -2.93 10.14 27.42
N ALA A 18 -2.91 11.46 27.43
CA ALA A 18 -3.27 12.28 26.27
C ALA A 18 -2.13 12.37 25.24
N LEU A 19 -0.87 12.37 25.68
CA LEU A 19 0.29 12.41 24.80
C LEU A 19 0.55 11.08 24.07
N THR A 20 0.20 9.95 24.66
CA THR A 20 0.32 8.63 24.01
C THR A 20 -0.81 8.34 23.03
N ARG A 21 -1.91 9.08 23.07
CA ARG A 21 -3.03 8.93 22.12
C ARG A 21 -2.87 9.73 20.82
N SER A 22 -1.91 10.64 20.74
CA SER A 22 -1.60 11.45 19.54
C SER A 22 -0.53 10.82 18.64
N GLY A 23 -0.04 9.63 18.96
CA GLY A 23 0.99 8.94 18.23
C GLY A 23 0.42 7.83 17.33
N ARG A 24 0.12 8.16 16.09
CA ARG A 24 0.14 7.23 14.95
C ARG A 24 -1.12 6.40 14.66
N GLU A 25 -2.17 7.05 14.15
CA GLU A 25 -3.09 6.41 13.20
C GLU A 25 -3.45 7.35 12.03
N PRO A 26 -2.54 7.67 11.11
CA PRO A 26 -2.97 8.37 9.88
C PRO A 26 -3.24 7.44 8.69
N ALA A 27 -2.70 6.21 8.66
CA ALA A 27 -2.81 5.38 7.46
C ALA A 27 -4.11 4.57 7.34
N THR A 28 -4.64 4.07 8.45
CA THR A 28 -5.84 3.21 8.43
C THR A 28 -7.11 4.01 8.17
N GLY A 29 -7.20 5.25 8.63
CA GLY A 29 -8.33 6.15 8.38
C GLY A 29 -8.48 6.50 6.91
N PHE A 30 -7.40 6.87 6.24
CA PHE A 30 -7.41 7.26 4.84
C PHE A 30 -7.84 6.10 3.91
N VAL A 31 -7.35 4.89 4.16
CA VAL A 31 -7.74 3.69 3.38
C VAL A 31 -9.21 3.35 3.58
N ASN A 32 -9.71 3.46 4.82
CA ASN A 32 -11.12 3.21 5.11
C ASN A 32 -12.03 4.28 4.50
N ASP A 33 -11.63 5.54 4.50
CA ASP A 33 -12.38 6.64 3.87
C ASP A 33 -12.43 6.51 2.34
N LEU A 34 -11.32 6.13 1.71
CA LEU A 34 -11.29 5.83 0.27
C LEU A 34 -12.22 4.66 -0.07
N ALA A 35 -12.17 3.57 0.70
CA ALA A 35 -13.00 2.39 0.48
C ALA A 35 -14.50 2.67 0.72
N ALA A 36 -14.84 3.65 1.56
CA ALA A 36 -16.23 4.03 1.84
C ALA A 36 -16.89 4.90 0.77
N THR A 37 -16.10 5.62 -0.02
CA THR A 37 -16.60 6.63 -0.97
C THR A 37 -16.35 6.29 -2.44
N MET A 38 -15.45 5.35 -2.74
CA MET A 38 -15.02 5.02 -4.09
C MET A 38 -15.29 3.55 -4.45
N THR A 39 -15.59 3.31 -5.71
CA THR A 39 -15.66 1.95 -6.26
C THR A 39 -14.26 1.37 -6.46
N ILE A 40 -14.14 0.05 -6.47
CA ILE A 40 -12.86 -0.66 -6.76
C ILE A 40 -12.24 -0.17 -8.07
N ARG A 41 -13.08 0.11 -9.09
CA ARG A 41 -12.63 0.62 -10.40
C ARG A 41 -12.02 2.01 -10.30
N GLU A 42 -12.62 2.90 -9.51
CA GLU A 42 -12.12 4.26 -9.29
C GLU A 42 -10.81 4.24 -8.52
N VAL A 43 -10.69 3.39 -7.50
CA VAL A 43 -9.42 3.22 -6.75
C VAL A 43 -8.32 2.71 -7.68
N ALA A 44 -8.60 1.73 -8.53
CA ALA A 44 -7.62 1.22 -9.49
C ALA A 44 -7.20 2.30 -10.51
N ALA A 45 -8.13 3.11 -10.99
CA ALA A 45 -7.82 4.24 -11.90
C ALA A 45 -6.94 5.29 -11.21
N GLN A 46 -7.22 5.63 -9.96
CA GLN A 46 -6.38 6.56 -9.18
C GLN A 46 -4.96 6.04 -8.96
N ALA A 47 -4.78 4.75 -8.72
CA ALA A 47 -3.45 4.16 -8.58
C ALA A 47 -2.62 4.33 -9.87
N VAL A 48 -3.25 4.13 -11.05
CA VAL A 48 -2.60 4.37 -12.34
C VAL A 48 -2.22 5.84 -12.52
N GLU A 49 -3.13 6.77 -12.19
CA GLU A 49 -2.86 8.20 -12.30
C GLU A 49 -1.77 8.65 -11.31
N ALA A 50 -1.71 8.09 -10.11
CA ALA A 50 -0.64 8.38 -9.16
C ALA A 50 0.74 7.96 -9.69
N VAL A 51 0.85 6.77 -10.29
CA VAL A 51 2.12 6.31 -10.91
C VAL A 51 2.48 7.19 -12.10
N ARG A 52 1.49 7.59 -12.92
CA ARG A 52 1.71 8.49 -14.05
C ARG A 52 2.22 9.87 -13.59
N ALA A 53 1.61 10.42 -12.54
CA ALA A 53 2.04 11.69 -11.95
C ALA A 53 3.48 11.60 -11.43
N LEU A 54 3.83 10.52 -10.71
CA LEU A 54 5.22 10.27 -10.28
C LEU A 54 6.17 10.24 -11.47
N SER A 55 5.80 9.56 -12.56
CA SER A 55 6.64 9.49 -13.78
C SER A 55 6.85 10.87 -14.42
N HIS A 56 5.84 11.75 -14.40
CA HIS A 56 5.98 13.11 -14.92
C HIS A 56 6.85 13.99 -14.01
N LEU A 57 6.62 13.96 -12.70
CA LEU A 57 7.40 14.73 -11.72
C LEU A 57 8.87 14.32 -11.70
N THR A 58 9.17 13.04 -11.88
CA THR A 58 10.55 12.54 -11.91
C THR A 58 11.25 12.71 -13.28
N ALA A 59 10.50 13.01 -14.36
CA ALA A 59 11.08 13.27 -15.68
C ALA A 59 11.74 14.66 -15.75
N ASP A 60 11.27 15.62 -14.99
CA ASP A 60 11.87 16.94 -14.90
C ASP A 60 12.92 16.95 -13.78
N THR A 61 14.20 16.83 -14.18
CA THR A 61 15.34 16.74 -13.24
C THR A 61 15.50 17.98 -12.34
N GLY A 62 14.71 19.04 -12.56
CA GLY A 62 14.68 20.24 -11.71
C GLY A 62 13.79 20.10 -10.48
N GLU A 63 12.87 19.15 -10.44
CA GLU A 63 11.97 18.94 -9.31
C GLU A 63 12.55 17.99 -8.25
N LEU A 64 13.37 17.01 -8.65
CA LEU A 64 14.10 16.15 -7.71
C LEU A 64 15.39 16.84 -7.29
N THR A 65 15.38 17.48 -6.15
CA THR A 65 16.51 18.26 -5.63
C THR A 65 17.28 17.56 -4.51
N ASP A 66 16.66 16.56 -3.87
CA ASP A 66 17.21 15.87 -2.71
C ASP A 66 17.26 14.34 -2.93
N PRO A 67 18.41 13.67 -2.68
CA PRO A 67 18.49 12.21 -2.67
C PRO A 67 17.47 11.54 -1.73
N ASP A 68 17.05 12.20 -0.66
CA ASP A 68 16.04 11.70 0.26
C ASP A 68 14.67 11.56 -0.42
N GLU A 69 14.29 12.48 -1.31
CA GLU A 69 13.05 12.39 -2.09
C GLU A 69 13.06 11.15 -3.00
N VAL A 70 14.19 10.85 -3.64
CA VAL A 70 14.34 9.62 -4.45
C VAL A 70 14.14 8.38 -3.59
N ARG A 71 14.70 8.36 -2.39
CA ARG A 71 14.58 7.25 -1.44
C ARG A 71 13.13 7.05 -0.99
N ASP A 72 12.41 8.13 -0.72
CA ASP A 72 11.00 8.08 -0.33
C ASP A 72 10.13 7.53 -1.48
N VAL A 73 10.33 7.98 -2.71
CA VAL A 73 9.63 7.45 -3.89
C VAL A 73 9.92 5.96 -4.08
N VAL A 74 11.18 5.54 -4.02
CA VAL A 74 11.58 4.14 -4.16
C VAL A 74 10.97 3.28 -3.05
N SER A 75 10.94 3.79 -1.81
CA SER A 75 10.32 3.11 -0.67
C SER A 75 8.81 2.93 -0.87
N GLY A 76 8.12 3.97 -1.34
CA GLY A 76 6.69 3.90 -1.67
C GLY A 76 6.38 2.89 -2.77
N LEU A 77 7.17 2.86 -3.84
CA LEU A 77 7.04 1.89 -4.91
C LEU A 77 7.33 0.46 -4.44
N ALA A 78 8.33 0.27 -3.57
CA ALA A 78 8.62 -1.04 -2.98
C ALA A 78 7.47 -1.51 -2.07
N GLN A 79 6.85 -0.62 -1.33
CA GLN A 79 5.65 -0.92 -0.54
C GLN A 79 4.49 -1.36 -1.44
N MET A 80 4.20 -0.61 -2.51
CA MET A 80 3.16 -0.97 -3.48
C MET A 80 3.43 -2.36 -4.07
N GLY A 81 4.68 -2.66 -4.45
CA GLY A 81 5.06 -3.96 -4.96
C GLY A 81 4.77 -5.11 -3.99
N ARG A 82 4.93 -4.90 -2.69
CA ARG A 82 4.63 -5.90 -1.65
C ARG A 82 3.13 -6.17 -1.46
N GLU A 83 2.27 -5.23 -1.79
CA GLU A 83 0.81 -5.38 -1.68
C GLU A 83 0.19 -6.08 -2.90
N LEU A 84 0.83 -5.98 -4.07
CA LEU A 84 0.30 -6.53 -5.33
C LEU A 84 0.11 -8.06 -5.33
N PRO A 85 0.99 -8.90 -4.74
CA PRO A 85 0.78 -10.35 -4.70
C PRO A 85 -0.52 -10.73 -4.00
N GLN A 86 -0.83 -10.11 -2.86
CA GLN A 86 -2.07 -10.34 -2.14
C GLN A 86 -3.29 -9.91 -2.97
N LEU A 87 -3.21 -8.77 -3.66
CA LEU A 87 -4.28 -8.32 -4.55
C LEU A 87 -4.51 -9.32 -5.70
N CYS A 88 -3.46 -9.79 -6.35
CA CYS A 88 -3.54 -10.80 -7.41
C CYS A 88 -4.20 -12.09 -6.91
N GLU A 89 -3.83 -12.56 -5.73
CA GLU A 89 -4.45 -13.73 -5.12
C GLU A 89 -5.94 -13.54 -4.80
N GLN A 90 -6.31 -12.36 -4.29
CA GLN A 90 -7.72 -12.02 -4.02
C GLN A 90 -8.55 -12.00 -5.30
N LEU A 91 -8.00 -11.44 -6.40
CA LEU A 91 -8.67 -11.42 -7.70
C LEU A 91 -8.84 -12.84 -8.26
N ALA A 92 -7.84 -13.70 -8.15
CA ALA A 92 -7.93 -15.09 -8.58
C ALA A 92 -9.00 -15.84 -7.77
N ARG A 93 -9.01 -15.72 -6.45
CA ARG A 93 -10.03 -16.34 -5.57
C ARG A 93 -11.44 -15.83 -5.89
N PHE A 94 -11.59 -14.54 -6.17
CA PHE A 94 -12.88 -13.99 -6.57
C PHE A 94 -13.40 -14.62 -7.85
N LEU A 95 -12.55 -14.79 -8.86
CA LEU A 95 -12.94 -15.41 -10.13
C LEU A 95 -13.36 -16.87 -9.96
N VAL A 96 -12.60 -17.63 -9.12
CA VAL A 96 -12.96 -19.02 -8.79
C VAL A 96 -14.34 -19.08 -8.14
N ALA A 97 -14.61 -18.25 -7.14
CA ALA A 97 -15.90 -18.22 -6.46
C ALA A 97 -17.06 -17.84 -7.42
N GLN A 98 -16.85 -16.88 -8.35
CA GLN A 98 -17.85 -16.51 -9.34
C GLN A 98 -18.13 -17.66 -10.33
N HIS A 99 -17.13 -18.46 -10.64
CA HIS A 99 -17.27 -19.64 -11.49
C HIS A 99 -18.07 -20.75 -10.78
N GLU A 100 -17.72 -21.06 -9.54
CA GLU A 100 -18.43 -22.04 -8.70
C GLU A 100 -19.91 -21.66 -8.51
N ASP A 101 -20.21 -20.35 -8.40
CA ASP A 101 -21.57 -19.82 -8.35
C ASP A 101 -22.32 -19.85 -9.72
N GLY A 102 -21.65 -20.30 -10.79
CA GLY A 102 -22.23 -20.34 -12.15
C GLY A 102 -22.46 -18.95 -12.77
N ARG A 103 -21.78 -17.91 -12.26
CA ARG A 103 -21.94 -16.51 -12.72
C ARG A 103 -20.96 -16.14 -13.83
N LEU A 104 -19.99 -16.99 -14.15
CA LEU A 104 -19.05 -16.78 -15.24
C LEU A 104 -19.44 -17.60 -16.46
N ALA A 105 -19.54 -16.91 -17.61
CA ALA A 105 -19.65 -17.53 -18.91
C ALA A 105 -18.57 -16.96 -19.83
N HIS A 106 -17.99 -17.80 -20.68
CA HIS A 106 -16.97 -17.36 -21.64
C HIS A 106 -17.62 -17.00 -22.99
N GLY A 107 -17.46 -15.74 -23.41
CA GLY A 107 -18.12 -15.21 -24.62
C GLY A 107 -17.62 -15.78 -25.96
N SER A 108 -16.47 -16.48 -25.98
CA SER A 108 -15.86 -17.05 -27.21
C SER A 108 -16.11 -18.55 -27.38
N GLY A 109 -16.94 -19.19 -26.54
CA GLY A 109 -17.21 -20.63 -26.60
C GLY A 109 -16.05 -21.52 -26.12
N ARG A 110 -15.00 -20.96 -25.53
CA ARG A 110 -13.97 -21.74 -24.83
C ARG A 110 -14.54 -22.24 -23.49
N ASP A 111 -14.02 -23.35 -23.02
CA ASP A 111 -14.34 -23.88 -21.70
C ASP A 111 -13.96 -22.87 -20.61
N PRO A 112 -14.89 -22.40 -19.76
CA PRO A 112 -14.60 -21.47 -18.68
C PRO A 112 -13.55 -21.97 -17.71
N ASP A 113 -13.51 -23.27 -17.42
CA ASP A 113 -12.51 -23.89 -16.52
C ASP A 113 -11.09 -23.66 -17.01
N PHE A 114 -10.88 -23.84 -18.31
CA PHE A 114 -9.56 -23.66 -18.91
C PHE A 114 -9.11 -22.19 -18.86
N VAL A 115 -10.02 -21.27 -19.16
CA VAL A 115 -9.74 -19.83 -19.09
C VAL A 115 -9.45 -19.38 -17.66
N LEU A 116 -10.18 -19.92 -16.69
CA LEU A 116 -9.96 -19.60 -15.28
C LEU A 116 -8.57 -20.05 -14.79
N VAL A 117 -8.11 -21.24 -15.22
CA VAL A 117 -6.75 -21.70 -14.92
C VAL A 117 -5.72 -20.75 -15.52
N GLU A 118 -5.84 -20.40 -16.82
CA GLU A 118 -4.92 -19.47 -17.49
C GLU A 118 -4.85 -18.12 -16.77
N VAL A 119 -6.00 -17.55 -16.38
CA VAL A 119 -6.05 -16.26 -15.66
C VAL A 119 -5.43 -16.38 -14.27
N SER A 120 -5.70 -17.45 -13.54
CA SER A 120 -5.15 -17.67 -12.21
C SER A 120 -3.64 -17.83 -12.24
N GLU A 121 -3.11 -18.55 -13.25
CA GLU A 121 -1.67 -18.69 -13.47
C GLU A 121 -1.02 -17.33 -13.82
N ALA A 122 -1.66 -16.55 -14.68
CA ALA A 122 -1.18 -15.21 -15.04
C ALA A 122 -1.16 -14.25 -13.84
N LEU A 123 -2.21 -14.25 -13.00
CA LEU A 123 -2.26 -13.47 -11.77
C LEU A 123 -1.18 -13.91 -10.78
N SER A 124 -0.96 -15.21 -10.62
CA SER A 124 0.11 -15.75 -9.79
C SER A 124 1.50 -15.33 -10.29
N ALA A 125 1.72 -15.35 -11.61
CA ALA A 125 2.97 -14.88 -12.21
C ALA A 125 3.16 -13.37 -12.00
N ALA A 126 2.10 -12.56 -12.13
CA ALA A 126 2.13 -11.13 -11.86
C ALA A 126 2.49 -10.85 -10.39
N GLY A 127 1.91 -11.59 -9.44
CA GLY A 127 2.25 -11.48 -8.03
C GLY A 127 3.74 -11.74 -7.76
N ARG A 128 4.29 -12.81 -8.32
CA ARG A 128 5.74 -13.11 -8.19
C ARG A 128 6.63 -12.02 -8.80
N ALA A 129 6.22 -11.46 -9.95
CA ALA A 129 6.97 -10.35 -10.57
C ALA A 129 6.93 -9.09 -9.68
N ALA A 130 5.82 -8.82 -9.02
CA ALA A 130 5.69 -7.71 -8.08
C ALA A 130 6.59 -7.89 -6.84
N ASP A 131 6.69 -9.10 -6.29
CA ASP A 131 7.63 -9.41 -5.21
C ASP A 131 9.09 -9.16 -5.63
N MET A 132 9.46 -9.61 -6.82
CA MET A 132 10.80 -9.36 -7.37
C MET A 132 11.07 -7.87 -7.56
N MET A 133 10.10 -7.12 -8.05
CA MET A 133 10.19 -5.66 -8.18
C MET A 133 10.36 -5.00 -6.81
N ALA A 134 9.57 -5.38 -5.82
CA ALA A 134 9.66 -4.85 -4.46
C ALA A 134 11.03 -5.10 -3.83
N ALA A 135 11.59 -6.30 -4.01
CA ALA A 135 12.92 -6.64 -3.53
C ALA A 135 14.00 -5.78 -4.20
N ALA A 136 13.95 -5.62 -5.52
CA ALA A 136 14.90 -4.80 -6.27
C ALA A 136 14.82 -3.33 -5.87
N LEU A 137 13.61 -2.78 -5.69
CA LEU A 137 13.42 -1.41 -5.21
C LEU A 137 13.92 -1.22 -3.78
N THR A 138 13.72 -2.19 -2.90
CA THR A 138 14.25 -2.14 -1.53
C THR A 138 15.78 -2.10 -1.55
N GLU A 139 16.43 -2.90 -2.39
CA GLU A 139 17.88 -2.88 -2.56
C GLU A 139 18.36 -1.52 -3.13
N ALA A 140 17.67 -0.99 -4.14
CA ALA A 140 17.98 0.32 -4.71
C ALA A 140 17.87 1.43 -3.65
N GLY A 141 16.84 1.41 -2.82
CA GLY A 141 16.67 2.36 -1.73
C GLY A 141 17.79 2.27 -0.68
N ALA A 142 18.20 1.05 -0.33
CA ALA A 142 19.32 0.84 0.58
C ALA A 142 20.65 1.41 0.02
N ARG A 143 20.91 1.22 -1.26
CA ARG A 143 22.11 1.77 -1.92
C ARG A 143 22.04 3.29 -2.08
N ALA A 144 20.84 3.84 -2.33
CA ALA A 144 20.65 5.29 -2.41
C ALA A 144 20.91 5.99 -1.05
N ALA A 145 20.74 5.28 0.06
CA ALA A 145 21.04 5.83 1.39
C ALA A 145 22.55 6.13 1.60
N ASP A 146 23.43 5.52 0.81
CA ASP A 146 24.88 5.79 0.85
C ASP A 146 25.27 7.03 0.04
N LEU A 147 24.32 7.61 -0.73
CA LEU A 147 24.56 8.82 -1.52
C LEU A 147 24.32 10.06 -0.65
N ASN A 148 25.33 10.92 -0.56
CA ASN A 148 25.26 12.19 0.15
C ASN A 148 25.50 13.36 -0.81
N VAL A 149 24.79 14.48 -0.59
CA VAL A 149 25.14 15.75 -1.22
C VAL A 149 26.35 16.31 -0.52
N PRO A 150 27.49 16.55 -1.21
CA PRO A 150 28.66 17.15 -0.58
C PRO A 150 28.31 18.54 -0.06
N SER A 151 28.54 18.78 1.23
CA SER A 151 28.40 20.12 1.83
C SER A 151 29.35 21.08 1.12
N ARG A 152 28.84 22.14 0.52
CA ARG A 152 29.62 23.25 -0.04
C ARG A 152 30.05 24.23 1.03
#